data_8730faf33073faeb87dd0a029075fc0b
#
_entry.id   8730faf33073faeb87dd0a029075fc0b
#
_cell.length_a   1.000
_cell.length_b   1.000
_cell.length_c   1.000
_cell.angle_alpha   90.00
_cell.angle_beta   90.00
_cell.angle_gamma   90.00
#
_symmetry.space_group_name_H-M   'P 1'
#
loop_
_entity.id
_entity.type
_entity.pdbx_description
1 polymer ?
#
loop_
_entity_poly.entity_id
_entity_poly.type
_entity_poly.pdbx_seq_one_letter_code
_entity_poly.pdbx_strand_id
1 'polypeptide(L)'
;MWKAQVFTLYPEVFPGPLSKGLYGKALSSDLWKLKVVNIRDSADDKHKTVDDTPYGGGSGMLLKADVLAKSLDENRNENERILYLSPKGKKFDQNLAKELANEKSLSIICGHFEGVDERILSTRNIEEVSIGDYVLSGGESAAYVVIDSILRLLPGVLGNENSKLDETFENGLLEYPQYTKPQIWEEKAVPDVLLSGDHNKIKHWRLSQSEAITRDRRPDLWEKYKKN
;
A
#
# COMPACT_ATOMS: atom_id res chain seq x y z
N MET A 1 8.74 -1.42 -16.42
CA MET A 1 9.39 -1.60 -15.10
C MET A 1 8.96 -0.45 -14.21
N TRP A 2 8.30 -0.78 -13.11
CA TRP A 2 7.82 0.17 -12.11
C TRP A 2 8.91 0.47 -11.06
N LYS A 3 8.94 1.69 -10.51
CA LYS A 3 9.98 2.08 -9.54
C LYS A 3 9.35 2.68 -8.30
N ALA A 4 9.75 2.19 -7.12
CA ALA A 4 9.49 2.82 -5.84
C ALA A 4 10.74 3.57 -5.37
N GLN A 5 10.58 4.80 -4.92
CA GLN A 5 11.61 5.54 -4.21
C GLN A 5 11.09 5.89 -2.83
N VAL A 6 11.80 5.48 -1.79
CA VAL A 6 11.38 5.67 -0.39
C VAL A 6 12.35 6.61 0.31
N PHE A 7 11.80 7.69 0.87
CA PHE A 7 12.51 8.66 1.70
C PHE A 7 12.22 8.34 3.16
N THR A 8 13.25 7.98 3.93
CA THR A 8 13.11 7.48 5.30
C THR A 8 14.29 7.91 6.16
N LEU A 9 14.13 7.85 7.48
CA LEU A 9 15.22 7.99 8.46
C LEU A 9 15.89 6.64 8.78
N TYR A 10 15.31 5.52 8.32
CA TYR A 10 15.75 4.15 8.62
C TYR A 10 15.87 3.31 7.33
N PRO A 11 16.83 3.65 6.45
CA PRO A 11 16.99 2.97 5.16
C PRO A 11 17.25 1.46 5.29
N GLU A 12 17.83 1.02 6.40
CA GLU A 12 18.18 -0.37 6.68
C GLU A 12 16.98 -1.30 6.83
N VAL A 13 15.78 -0.77 7.09
CA VAL A 13 14.57 -1.60 7.17
C VAL A 13 14.09 -2.05 5.80
N PHE A 14 14.50 -1.37 4.73
CA PHE A 14 14.15 -1.72 3.35
C PHE A 14 15.22 -2.61 2.68
N PRO A 15 14.82 -3.51 1.77
CA PRO A 15 13.45 -3.78 1.30
C PRO A 15 12.60 -4.64 2.25
N GLY A 16 13.14 -5.11 3.37
CA GLY A 16 12.42 -5.88 4.38
C GLY A 16 11.62 -7.06 3.77
N PRO A 17 10.32 -7.21 4.10
CA PRO A 17 9.48 -8.29 3.58
C PRO A 17 9.35 -8.30 2.06
N LEU A 18 9.50 -7.15 1.39
CA LEU A 18 9.44 -7.06 -0.07
C LEU A 18 10.61 -7.77 -0.78
N SER A 19 11.66 -8.17 -0.03
CA SER A 19 12.76 -9.00 -0.57
C SER A 19 12.41 -10.48 -0.68
N LYS A 20 11.25 -10.92 -0.20
CA LYS A 20 10.88 -12.34 -0.11
C LYS A 20 9.71 -12.69 -1.04
N GLY A 21 9.51 -13.98 -1.23
CA GLY A 21 8.38 -14.51 -2.00
C GLY A 21 8.29 -13.98 -3.43
N LEU A 22 7.09 -13.62 -3.85
CA LEU A 22 6.80 -13.14 -5.20
C LEU A 22 7.48 -11.79 -5.49
N TYR A 23 7.47 -10.86 -4.53
CA TYR A 23 8.05 -9.54 -4.69
C TYR A 23 9.57 -9.56 -4.80
N GLY A 24 10.23 -10.42 -4.02
CA GLY A 24 11.67 -10.62 -4.10
C GLY A 24 12.10 -11.22 -5.43
N LYS A 25 11.33 -12.18 -5.97
CA LYS A 25 11.55 -12.72 -7.33
C LYS A 25 11.35 -11.64 -8.40
N ALA A 26 10.27 -10.85 -8.29
CA ALA A 26 10.00 -9.77 -9.23
C ALA A 26 11.08 -8.67 -9.19
N LEU A 27 11.62 -8.36 -8.00
CA LEU A 27 12.74 -7.44 -7.83
C LEU A 27 14.01 -7.98 -8.50
N SER A 28 14.33 -9.26 -8.29
CA SER A 28 15.49 -9.92 -8.91
C SER A 28 15.37 -10.05 -10.44
N SER A 29 14.14 -10.05 -10.96
CA SER A 29 13.84 -10.14 -12.39
C SER A 29 13.60 -8.76 -13.03
N ASP A 30 13.94 -7.67 -12.37
CA ASP A 30 13.78 -6.29 -12.85
C ASP A 30 12.34 -5.91 -13.27
N LEU A 31 11.32 -6.58 -12.74
CA LEU A 31 9.93 -6.18 -12.95
C LEU A 31 9.59 -4.88 -12.20
N TRP A 32 10.24 -4.69 -11.05
CA TRP A 32 10.20 -3.44 -10.30
C TRP A 32 11.55 -3.13 -9.67
N LYS A 33 11.74 -1.89 -9.23
CA LYS A 33 12.96 -1.45 -8.53
C LYS A 33 12.63 -0.64 -7.31
N LEU A 34 13.50 -0.73 -6.31
CA LEU A 34 13.45 0.06 -5.09
C LEU A 34 14.71 0.91 -4.98
N LYS A 35 14.54 2.21 -4.79
CA LYS A 35 15.58 3.13 -4.35
C LYS A 35 15.22 3.61 -2.94
N VAL A 36 16.13 3.50 -2.00
CA VAL A 36 15.94 3.99 -0.64
C VAL A 36 16.86 5.18 -0.43
N VAL A 37 16.30 6.27 0.06
CA VAL A 37 17.02 7.53 0.32
C VAL A 37 16.96 7.82 1.81
N ASN A 38 18.14 7.97 2.43
CA ASN A 38 18.23 8.43 3.80
C ASN A 38 18.08 9.95 3.84
N ILE A 39 17.00 10.44 4.43
CA ILE A 39 16.73 11.88 4.56
C ILE A 39 17.88 12.60 5.30
N ARG A 40 18.55 11.93 6.24
CA ARG A 40 19.67 12.51 7.01
C ARG A 40 20.85 12.92 6.14
N ASP A 41 21.06 12.27 5.00
CA ASP A 41 22.20 12.56 4.14
C ASP A 41 22.12 13.97 3.52
N SER A 42 20.90 14.52 3.41
CA SER A 42 20.67 15.87 2.90
C SER A 42 20.78 16.98 3.96
N ALA A 43 21.03 16.65 5.24
CA ALA A 43 21.28 17.64 6.27
C ALA A 43 22.73 18.16 6.17
N ASP A 44 22.89 19.49 6.20
CA ASP A 44 24.18 20.15 5.99
C ASP A 44 25.02 20.29 7.26
N ASP A 45 24.38 20.21 8.44
CA ASP A 45 25.07 20.36 9.72
C ASP A 45 25.86 19.10 10.10
N LYS A 46 26.86 19.28 10.97
CA LYS A 46 27.76 18.20 11.44
C LYS A 46 27.01 17.02 12.09
N HIS A 47 25.89 17.30 12.73
CA HIS A 47 25.12 16.31 13.50
C HIS A 47 24.03 15.63 12.65
N LYS A 48 23.87 16.03 11.37
CA LYS A 48 22.84 15.52 10.47
C LYS A 48 21.43 15.63 11.07
N THR A 49 21.13 16.83 11.58
CA THR A 49 19.87 17.17 12.27
C THR A 49 18.74 17.26 11.26
N VAL A 50 17.71 16.43 11.42
CA VAL A 50 16.57 16.31 10.47
C VAL A 50 15.28 16.86 11.02
N ASP A 51 15.22 17.17 12.31
CA ASP A 51 14.04 17.55 13.06
C ASP A 51 14.28 18.79 13.92
N ASP A 52 13.21 19.48 14.30
CA ASP A 52 13.25 20.62 15.20
C ASP A 52 11.90 20.78 15.92
N THR A 53 11.87 21.62 16.96
CA THR A 53 10.68 21.92 17.73
C THR A 53 9.63 22.69 16.91
N PRO A 54 8.33 22.38 17.05
CA PRO A 54 7.30 23.12 16.31
C PRO A 54 7.16 24.55 16.79
N TYR A 55 6.92 25.48 15.87
CA TYR A 55 6.51 26.84 16.22
C TYR A 55 5.20 26.82 17.00
N GLY A 56 5.07 27.67 17.99
CA GLY A 56 3.91 27.71 18.89
C GLY A 56 4.01 26.77 20.08
N GLY A 57 5.09 26.00 20.19
CA GLY A 57 5.31 25.03 21.26
C GLY A 57 4.51 23.75 21.06
N GLY A 58 4.61 22.85 22.00
CA GLY A 58 3.99 21.51 21.98
C GLY A 58 4.99 20.42 22.29
N SER A 59 4.50 19.20 22.47
CA SER A 59 5.34 18.02 22.62
C SER A 59 5.80 17.51 21.24
N GLY A 60 6.99 16.90 21.18
CA GLY A 60 7.51 16.27 19.99
C GLY A 60 8.28 17.21 19.05
N MET A 61 8.64 16.68 17.90
CA MET A 61 9.51 17.31 16.89
C MET A 61 8.83 17.22 15.52
N LEU A 62 9.26 18.03 14.57
CA LEU A 62 8.85 17.95 13.17
C LEU A 62 10.06 17.73 12.27
N LEU A 63 9.89 16.97 11.20
CA LEU A 63 10.86 16.91 10.12
C LEU A 63 11.01 18.27 9.47
N LYS A 64 12.24 18.75 9.36
CA LYS A 64 12.58 20.06 8.80
C LYS A 64 12.28 20.13 7.31
N ALA A 65 11.64 21.23 6.88
CA ALA A 65 11.26 21.45 5.49
C ALA A 65 12.47 21.54 4.56
N ASP A 66 13.53 22.24 4.96
CA ASP A 66 14.75 22.44 4.17
C ASP A 66 15.48 21.12 3.88
N VAL A 67 15.64 20.27 4.91
CA VAL A 67 16.31 18.97 4.77
C VAL A 67 15.48 18.02 3.88
N LEU A 68 14.17 17.93 4.13
CA LEU A 68 13.30 17.08 3.32
C LEU A 68 13.19 17.58 1.88
N ALA A 69 13.06 18.91 1.68
CA ALA A 69 13.03 19.51 0.33
C ALA A 69 14.30 19.20 -0.45
N LYS A 70 15.47 19.40 0.17
CA LYS A 70 16.76 19.08 -0.45
C LYS A 70 16.86 17.60 -0.81
N SER A 71 16.46 16.71 0.11
CA SER A 71 16.44 15.27 -0.14
C SER A 71 15.58 14.90 -1.35
N LEU A 72 14.37 15.47 -1.45
CA LEU A 72 13.48 15.28 -2.58
C LEU A 72 14.07 15.83 -3.87
N ASP A 73 14.54 17.09 -3.88
CA ASP A 73 15.02 17.77 -5.07
C ASP A 73 16.27 17.11 -5.68
N GLU A 74 17.15 16.55 -4.84
CA GLU A 74 18.35 15.83 -5.28
C GLU A 74 18.07 14.42 -5.81
N ASN A 75 16.95 13.81 -5.44
CA ASN A 75 16.76 12.38 -5.65
C ASN A 75 15.56 12.00 -6.50
N ARG A 76 14.48 12.79 -6.55
CA ARG A 76 13.26 12.47 -7.32
C ARG A 76 13.44 12.73 -8.81
N ASN A 77 12.63 12.05 -9.62
CA ASN A 77 12.49 12.38 -11.02
C ASN A 77 11.52 13.56 -11.22
N GLU A 78 11.69 14.33 -12.30
CA GLU A 78 10.72 15.35 -12.68
C GLU A 78 9.33 14.75 -12.90
N ASN A 79 8.29 15.44 -12.44
CA ASN A 79 6.87 15.04 -12.53
C ASN A 79 6.51 13.70 -11.85
N GLU A 80 7.34 13.19 -10.96
CA GLU A 80 7.02 12.01 -10.17
C GLU A 80 6.01 12.35 -9.06
N ARG A 81 4.97 11.54 -8.92
CA ARG A 81 4.03 11.67 -7.79
C ARG A 81 4.75 11.40 -6.48
N ILE A 82 4.45 12.21 -5.49
CA ILE A 82 5.04 12.12 -4.16
C ILE A 82 3.92 11.88 -3.15
N LEU A 83 4.00 10.78 -2.42
CA LEU A 83 3.09 10.48 -1.32
C LEU A 83 3.78 10.71 0.02
N TYR A 84 3.10 11.40 0.90
CA TYR A 84 3.44 11.44 2.31
C TYR A 84 2.45 10.58 3.09
N LEU A 85 2.95 9.58 3.80
CA LEU A 85 2.12 8.64 4.54
C LEU A 85 1.76 9.23 5.91
N SER A 86 0.49 9.62 6.05
CA SER A 86 -0.03 10.38 7.18
C SER A 86 -1.46 9.96 7.51
N PRO A 87 -1.84 9.86 8.80
CA PRO A 87 -3.24 9.60 9.18
C PRO A 87 -4.23 10.66 8.69
N LYS A 88 -3.74 11.87 8.39
CA LYS A 88 -4.55 13.00 7.88
C LYS A 88 -4.92 12.85 6.40
N GLY A 89 -4.22 11.97 5.68
CA GLY A 89 -4.29 11.86 4.23
C GLY A 89 -5.59 11.21 3.72
N LYS A 90 -5.77 11.31 2.39
CA LYS A 90 -6.82 10.58 1.68
C LYS A 90 -6.65 9.07 1.92
N LYS A 91 -7.76 8.37 2.12
CA LYS A 91 -7.74 6.93 2.34
C LYS A 91 -7.16 6.19 1.14
N PHE A 92 -6.14 5.37 1.39
CA PHE A 92 -5.61 4.41 0.43
C PHE A 92 -6.61 3.25 0.27
N ASP A 93 -7.02 3.00 -0.95
CA ASP A 93 -7.90 1.89 -1.32
C ASP A 93 -7.42 1.22 -2.60
N GLN A 94 -8.15 0.16 -3.03
CA GLN A 94 -7.80 -0.59 -4.23
C GLN A 94 -7.80 0.26 -5.50
N ASN A 95 -8.65 1.29 -5.58
CA ASN A 95 -8.70 2.17 -6.75
C ASN A 95 -7.45 3.04 -6.82
N LEU A 96 -7.02 3.62 -5.68
CA LEU A 96 -5.78 4.38 -5.63
C LEU A 96 -4.57 3.48 -5.91
N ALA A 97 -4.57 2.23 -5.41
CA ALA A 97 -3.50 1.27 -5.74
C ALA A 97 -3.43 1.01 -7.26
N LYS A 98 -4.57 0.82 -7.95
CA LYS A 98 -4.65 0.66 -9.41
C LYS A 98 -4.15 1.90 -10.15
N GLU A 99 -4.52 3.08 -9.69
CA GLU A 99 -4.05 4.34 -10.25
C GLU A 99 -2.52 4.44 -10.17
N LEU A 100 -1.95 4.20 -8.98
CA LEU A 100 -0.51 4.26 -8.74
C LEU A 100 0.28 3.15 -9.47
N ALA A 101 -0.34 1.99 -9.72
CA ALA A 101 0.27 0.92 -10.50
C ALA A 101 0.47 1.29 -11.99
N ASN A 102 -0.29 2.26 -12.51
CA ASN A 102 -0.15 2.78 -13.88
C ASN A 102 0.94 3.86 -14.01
N GLU A 103 1.45 4.37 -12.88
CA GLU A 103 2.59 5.29 -12.89
C GLU A 103 3.88 4.56 -13.28
N LYS A 104 4.87 5.29 -13.76
CA LYS A 104 6.20 4.74 -14.04
C LYS A 104 7.05 4.63 -12.78
N SER A 105 6.85 5.58 -11.88
CA SER A 105 7.57 5.67 -10.61
C SER A 105 6.75 6.41 -9.56
N LEU A 106 7.07 6.17 -8.30
CA LEU A 106 6.40 6.74 -7.13
C LEU A 106 7.44 7.06 -6.06
N SER A 107 7.42 8.29 -5.55
CA SER A 107 8.16 8.70 -4.37
C SER A 107 7.27 8.60 -3.13
N ILE A 108 7.77 7.98 -2.06
CA ILE A 108 7.05 7.78 -0.80
C ILE A 108 7.87 8.34 0.34
N ILE A 109 7.30 9.25 1.10
CA ILE A 109 7.91 9.84 2.30
C ILE A 109 7.37 9.11 3.52
N CYS A 110 8.28 8.50 4.28
CA CYS A 110 8.01 7.92 5.58
C CYS A 110 8.19 8.99 6.65
N GLY A 111 7.07 9.48 7.20
CA GLY A 111 7.09 10.47 8.27
C GLY A 111 7.48 9.86 9.60
N HIS A 112 8.05 10.70 10.46
CA HIS A 112 8.38 10.39 11.85
C HIS A 112 8.00 11.55 12.76
N PHE A 113 8.14 11.35 14.06
CA PHE A 113 7.83 12.34 15.09
C PHE A 113 6.36 12.79 15.02
N GLU A 114 6.08 14.10 15.13
CA GLU A 114 4.73 14.67 14.97
C GLU A 114 4.38 14.97 13.50
N GLY A 115 5.28 14.62 12.56
CA GLY A 115 5.07 14.80 11.13
C GLY A 115 6.14 15.66 10.46
N VAL A 116 5.75 16.30 9.36
CA VAL A 116 6.62 17.18 8.56
C VAL A 116 6.15 18.63 8.68
N ASP A 117 7.03 19.57 8.39
CA ASP A 117 6.64 20.97 8.25
C ASP A 117 5.63 21.13 7.12
N GLU A 118 4.48 21.72 7.41
CA GLU A 118 3.34 21.83 6.50
C GLU A 118 3.69 22.51 5.17
N ARG A 119 4.65 23.44 5.18
CA ARG A 119 5.07 24.17 3.99
C ARG A 119 5.64 23.29 2.88
N ILE A 120 6.25 22.14 3.22
CA ILE A 120 6.81 21.22 2.22
C ILE A 120 5.71 20.56 1.38
N LEU A 121 4.54 20.26 2.00
CA LEU A 121 3.45 19.57 1.31
C LEU A 121 2.96 20.37 0.11
N SER A 122 2.70 21.66 0.30
CA SER A 122 2.23 22.56 -0.78
C SER A 122 3.34 22.92 -1.78
N THR A 123 4.57 23.19 -1.30
CA THR A 123 5.67 23.65 -2.18
C THR A 123 6.22 22.55 -3.08
N ARG A 124 5.99 21.27 -2.78
CA ARG A 124 6.44 20.14 -3.60
C ARG A 124 5.29 19.30 -4.16
N ASN A 125 4.04 19.78 -4.03
CA ASN A 125 2.83 19.09 -4.48
C ASN A 125 2.77 17.64 -3.95
N ILE A 126 2.95 17.49 -2.64
CA ILE A 126 2.96 16.19 -1.95
C ILE A 126 1.53 15.81 -1.59
N GLU A 127 1.12 14.60 -1.97
CA GLU A 127 -0.18 14.04 -1.63
C GLU A 127 -0.12 13.32 -0.28
N GLU A 128 -0.97 13.70 0.67
CA GLU A 128 -1.12 12.95 1.91
C GLU A 128 -2.02 11.72 1.72
N VAL A 129 -1.54 10.57 2.16
CA VAL A 129 -2.25 9.29 2.02
C VAL A 129 -2.26 8.53 3.35
N SER A 130 -3.44 8.06 3.75
CA SER A 130 -3.65 7.27 4.97
C SER A 130 -3.97 5.81 4.63
N ILE A 131 -3.33 4.87 5.30
CA ILE A 131 -3.64 3.44 5.19
C ILE A 131 -4.72 2.97 6.17
N GLY A 132 -5.26 3.87 7.00
CA GLY A 132 -6.31 3.56 7.96
C GLY A 132 -6.32 4.50 9.16
N ASP A 133 -7.37 4.42 9.96
CA ASP A 133 -7.65 5.29 11.10
C ASP A 133 -6.91 4.79 12.36
N TYR A 134 -5.60 4.78 12.32
CA TYR A 134 -4.71 4.44 13.44
C TYR A 134 -3.36 5.14 13.26
N VAL A 135 -2.64 5.30 14.37
CA VAL A 135 -1.33 5.95 14.41
C VAL A 135 -0.23 4.92 14.48
N LEU A 136 0.79 5.09 13.65
CA LEU A 136 2.02 4.30 13.63
C LEU A 136 3.19 5.14 14.17
N SER A 137 4.24 4.50 14.64
CA SER A 137 5.46 5.17 15.10
C SER A 137 6.31 5.76 13.97
N GLY A 138 6.08 5.33 12.72
CA GLY A 138 6.75 5.82 11.52
C GLY A 138 6.06 5.36 10.25
N GLY A 139 6.40 5.96 9.12
CA GLY A 139 5.77 5.71 7.83
C GLY A 139 6.21 4.44 7.13
N GLU A 140 7.27 3.75 7.60
CA GLU A 140 7.86 2.60 6.90
C GLU A 140 6.87 1.42 6.77
N SER A 141 6.13 1.11 7.83
CA SER A 141 5.09 0.06 7.79
C SER A 141 3.98 0.39 6.80
N ALA A 142 3.59 1.67 6.73
CA ALA A 142 2.61 2.13 5.75
C ALA A 142 3.16 2.06 4.31
N ALA A 143 4.44 2.37 4.12
CA ALA A 143 5.11 2.24 2.82
C ALA A 143 5.10 0.80 2.32
N TYR A 144 5.32 -0.19 3.19
CA TYR A 144 5.19 -1.60 2.82
C TYR A 144 3.77 -1.93 2.33
N VAL A 145 2.73 -1.48 3.03
CA VAL A 145 1.33 -1.72 2.63
C VAL A 145 1.03 -1.12 1.25
N VAL A 146 1.46 0.11 1.01
CA VAL A 146 1.26 0.80 -0.27
C VAL A 146 2.01 0.09 -1.40
N ILE A 147 3.30 -0.20 -1.22
CA ILE A 147 4.12 -0.85 -2.24
C ILE A 147 3.62 -2.27 -2.53
N ASP A 148 3.32 -3.07 -1.50
CA ASP A 148 2.77 -4.43 -1.65
C ASP A 148 1.49 -4.41 -2.50
N SER A 149 0.54 -3.55 -2.15
CA SER A 149 -0.74 -3.42 -2.86
C SER A 149 -0.55 -3.05 -4.34
N ILE A 150 0.43 -2.20 -4.66
CA ILE A 150 0.76 -1.82 -6.03
C ILE A 150 1.44 -2.98 -6.77
N LEU A 151 2.43 -3.63 -6.14
CA LEU A 151 3.19 -4.72 -6.78
C LEU A 151 2.31 -5.89 -7.21
N ARG A 152 1.26 -6.20 -6.44
CA ARG A 152 0.27 -7.23 -6.83
C ARG A 152 -0.42 -6.93 -8.15
N LEU A 153 -0.55 -5.66 -8.51
CA LEU A 153 -1.26 -5.20 -9.71
C LEU A 153 -0.36 -5.18 -10.95
N LEU A 154 0.96 -5.18 -10.76
CA LEU A 154 1.90 -5.12 -11.86
C LEU A 154 1.86 -6.39 -12.71
N PRO A 155 1.95 -6.28 -14.06
CA PRO A 155 2.04 -7.44 -14.94
C PRO A 155 3.26 -8.31 -14.61
N GLY A 156 3.07 -9.62 -14.58
CA GLY A 156 4.14 -10.60 -14.38
C GLY A 156 4.63 -10.78 -12.94
N VAL A 157 4.14 -10.00 -11.96
CA VAL A 157 4.49 -10.18 -10.54
C VAL A 157 3.71 -11.35 -9.93
N LEU A 158 2.41 -11.45 -10.21
CA LEU A 158 1.60 -12.61 -9.85
C LEU A 158 1.65 -13.64 -10.99
N GLY A 159 1.84 -14.91 -10.64
CA GLY A 159 2.01 -15.99 -11.63
C GLY A 159 0.74 -16.35 -12.43
N ASN A 160 -0.45 -15.94 -11.98
CA ASN A 160 -1.71 -16.18 -12.66
C ASN A 160 -2.54 -14.90 -12.68
N GLU A 161 -2.65 -14.28 -13.86
CA GLU A 161 -3.44 -13.04 -14.02
C GLU A 161 -4.94 -13.26 -13.81
N ASN A 162 -5.45 -14.46 -14.03
CA ASN A 162 -6.87 -14.79 -13.81
C ASN A 162 -7.24 -14.83 -12.32
N SER A 163 -6.28 -14.98 -11.41
CA SER A 163 -6.55 -14.95 -9.98
C SER A 163 -7.00 -13.58 -9.49
N LYS A 164 -6.72 -12.52 -10.23
CA LYS A 164 -7.13 -11.14 -9.88
C LYS A 164 -8.63 -10.90 -10.05
N LEU A 165 -9.29 -11.62 -10.97
CA LEU A 165 -10.70 -11.35 -11.34
C LEU A 165 -11.71 -11.67 -10.23
N ASP A 166 -11.38 -12.61 -9.34
CA ASP A 166 -12.23 -13.06 -8.24
C ASP A 166 -11.78 -12.49 -6.88
N GLU A 167 -10.73 -11.64 -6.84
CA GLU A 167 -10.22 -11.09 -5.59
C GLU A 167 -11.17 -10.07 -4.95
N THR A 168 -11.08 -9.95 -3.63
CA THR A 168 -11.80 -8.94 -2.84
C THR A 168 -11.58 -7.53 -3.43
N PHE A 169 -12.65 -6.76 -3.53
CA PHE A 169 -12.75 -5.40 -4.07
C PHE A 169 -12.71 -5.25 -5.61
N GLU A 170 -12.40 -6.30 -6.38
CA GLU A 170 -12.38 -6.17 -7.86
C GLU A 170 -13.78 -5.86 -8.41
N ASN A 171 -14.81 -6.56 -7.92
CA ASN A 171 -16.20 -6.37 -8.35
C ASN A 171 -17.04 -5.66 -7.26
N GLY A 172 -16.41 -4.98 -6.31
CA GLY A 172 -17.09 -4.30 -5.21
C GLY A 172 -17.59 -5.22 -4.10
N LEU A 173 -17.31 -6.52 -4.19
CA LEU A 173 -17.68 -7.53 -3.19
C LEU A 173 -16.44 -8.04 -2.45
N LEU A 174 -16.67 -8.62 -1.27
CA LEU A 174 -15.69 -9.46 -0.61
C LEU A 174 -15.64 -10.83 -1.30
N GLU A 175 -14.47 -11.47 -1.27
CA GLU A 175 -14.30 -12.82 -1.80
C GLU A 175 -15.12 -13.85 -1.03
N TYR A 176 -15.60 -14.87 -1.75
CA TYR A 176 -16.30 -16.02 -1.18
C TYR A 176 -15.39 -16.88 -0.31
N PRO A 177 -15.92 -17.74 0.59
CA PRO A 177 -15.11 -18.62 1.45
C PRO A 177 -14.40 -19.69 0.61
N GLN A 178 -13.13 -19.88 0.87
CA GLN A 178 -12.26 -20.86 0.22
C GLN A 178 -12.13 -22.12 1.06
N TYR A 179 -12.04 -23.29 0.40
CA TYR A 179 -11.89 -24.58 1.04
C TYR A 179 -10.73 -25.35 0.42
N THR A 180 -10.01 -26.13 1.24
CA THR A 180 -8.94 -27.01 0.80
C THR A 180 -9.05 -28.39 1.45
N LYS A 181 -8.14 -29.31 1.13
CA LYS A 181 -8.06 -30.64 1.74
C LYS A 181 -7.71 -30.56 3.24
N PRO A 182 -8.22 -31.49 4.06
CA PRO A 182 -9.09 -32.63 3.71
C PRO A 182 -10.53 -32.20 3.44
N GLN A 183 -11.32 -33.07 2.77
CA GLN A 183 -12.73 -32.80 2.45
C GLN A 183 -13.62 -32.69 3.70
N ILE A 184 -13.30 -33.40 4.74
CA ILE A 184 -13.93 -33.31 6.07
C ILE A 184 -12.87 -32.98 7.09
N TRP A 185 -13.08 -31.91 7.84
CA TRP A 185 -12.20 -31.49 8.93
C TRP A 185 -13.05 -31.13 10.16
N GLU A 186 -12.80 -31.77 11.31
CA GLU A 186 -13.57 -31.58 12.55
C GLU A 186 -15.09 -31.63 12.31
N GLU A 187 -15.54 -32.71 11.66
CA GLU A 187 -16.96 -32.97 11.32
C GLU A 187 -17.60 -31.94 10.35
N LYS A 188 -16.82 -30.97 9.86
CA LYS A 188 -17.28 -29.99 8.87
C LYS A 188 -16.83 -30.39 7.48
N ALA A 189 -17.79 -30.59 6.58
CA ALA A 189 -17.53 -30.95 5.19
C ALA A 189 -17.38 -29.71 4.29
N VAL A 190 -16.58 -29.85 3.22
CA VAL A 190 -16.61 -28.91 2.08
C VAL A 190 -18.01 -28.95 1.46
N PRO A 191 -18.61 -27.78 1.08
CA PRO A 191 -19.91 -27.75 0.42
C PRO A 191 -19.95 -28.64 -0.83
N ASP A 192 -21.00 -29.48 -0.98
CA ASP A 192 -21.14 -30.45 -2.06
C ASP A 192 -21.08 -29.82 -3.45
N VAL A 193 -21.59 -28.59 -3.60
CA VAL A 193 -21.54 -27.85 -4.86
C VAL A 193 -20.11 -27.65 -5.37
N LEU A 194 -19.12 -27.50 -4.48
CA LEU A 194 -17.72 -27.33 -4.84
C LEU A 194 -17.08 -28.64 -5.31
N LEU A 195 -17.69 -29.77 -4.98
CA LEU A 195 -17.25 -31.12 -5.36
C LEU A 195 -17.96 -31.63 -6.63
N SER A 196 -19.00 -30.94 -7.09
CA SER A 196 -19.87 -31.38 -8.18
C SER A 196 -19.21 -31.39 -9.56
N GLY A 197 -18.15 -30.64 -9.79
CA GLY A 197 -17.55 -30.41 -11.11
C GLY A 197 -18.40 -29.51 -12.03
N ASP A 198 -19.58 -29.06 -11.60
CA ASP A 198 -20.46 -28.18 -12.36
C ASP A 198 -20.02 -26.72 -12.19
N HIS A 199 -19.23 -26.23 -13.15
CA HIS A 199 -18.66 -24.88 -13.12
C HIS A 199 -19.72 -23.77 -12.99
N ASN A 200 -20.92 -23.96 -13.58
CA ASN A 200 -21.98 -22.97 -13.49
C ASN A 200 -22.58 -22.91 -12.08
N LYS A 201 -22.85 -24.05 -11.46
CA LYS A 201 -23.33 -24.11 -10.09
C LYS A 201 -22.29 -23.56 -9.11
N ILE A 202 -21.01 -23.88 -9.31
CA ILE A 202 -19.91 -23.36 -8.50
C ILE A 202 -19.84 -21.84 -8.62
N LYS A 203 -19.94 -21.27 -9.83
CA LYS A 203 -19.91 -19.82 -10.05
C LYS A 203 -21.08 -19.11 -9.36
N HIS A 204 -22.29 -19.63 -9.48
CA HIS A 204 -23.46 -19.06 -8.79
C HIS A 204 -23.32 -19.13 -7.26
N TRP A 205 -22.85 -20.27 -6.75
CA TRP A 205 -22.61 -20.42 -5.32
C TRP A 205 -21.58 -19.41 -4.81
N ARG A 206 -20.45 -19.26 -5.50
CA ARG A 206 -19.41 -18.28 -5.16
C ARG A 206 -19.95 -16.87 -5.10
N LEU A 207 -20.71 -16.45 -6.10
CA LEU A 207 -21.34 -15.14 -6.14
C LEU A 207 -22.29 -14.94 -4.96
N SER A 208 -23.19 -15.91 -4.69
CA SER A 208 -24.13 -15.80 -3.57
C SER A 208 -23.43 -15.71 -2.21
N GLN A 209 -22.29 -16.41 -2.03
CA GLN A 209 -21.47 -16.31 -0.82
C GLN A 209 -20.77 -14.94 -0.71
N SER A 210 -20.22 -14.42 -1.79
CA SER A 210 -19.62 -13.07 -1.82
C SER A 210 -20.64 -12.00 -1.45
N GLU A 211 -21.85 -12.06 -2.01
CA GLU A 211 -22.94 -11.15 -1.68
C GLU A 211 -23.37 -11.25 -0.21
N ALA A 212 -23.54 -12.47 0.30
CA ALA A 212 -23.94 -12.70 1.69
C ALA A 212 -22.89 -12.16 2.66
N ILE A 213 -21.61 -12.48 2.45
CA ILE A 213 -20.50 -12.03 3.30
C ILE A 213 -20.32 -10.52 3.24
N THR A 214 -20.46 -9.93 2.04
CA THR A 214 -20.34 -8.48 1.88
C THR A 214 -21.46 -7.75 2.60
N ARG A 215 -22.69 -8.22 2.45
CA ARG A 215 -23.86 -7.65 3.14
C ARG A 215 -23.70 -7.70 4.66
N ASP A 216 -23.19 -8.81 5.19
CA ASP A 216 -23.03 -9.02 6.63
C ASP A 216 -21.85 -8.20 7.21
N ARG A 217 -20.67 -8.28 6.58
CA ARG A 217 -19.43 -7.75 7.15
C ARG A 217 -19.06 -6.36 6.68
N ARG A 218 -19.51 -5.96 5.50
CA ARG A 218 -19.21 -4.67 4.87
C ARG A 218 -20.45 -4.04 4.26
N PRO A 219 -21.42 -3.60 5.10
CA PRO A 219 -22.65 -2.95 4.62
C PRO A 219 -22.38 -1.73 3.73
N ASP A 220 -21.29 -1.02 3.99
CA ASP A 220 -20.83 0.12 3.19
C ASP A 220 -20.50 -0.27 1.73
N LEU A 221 -19.85 -1.41 1.52
CA LEU A 221 -19.57 -1.94 0.18
C LEU A 221 -20.84 -2.49 -0.47
N TRP A 222 -21.67 -3.17 0.32
CA TRP A 222 -22.94 -3.71 -0.15
C TRP A 222 -23.86 -2.63 -0.72
N GLU A 223 -23.99 -1.50 -0.02
CA GLU A 223 -24.79 -0.36 -0.48
C GLU A 223 -24.23 0.27 -1.77
N LYS A 224 -22.92 0.25 -1.97
CA LYS A 224 -22.29 0.69 -3.22
C LYS A 224 -22.56 -0.30 -4.36
N TYR A 225 -22.40 -1.59 -4.08
CA TYR A 225 -22.61 -2.68 -5.07
C TYR A 225 -24.03 -2.68 -5.63
N LYS A 226 -25.07 -2.50 -4.78
CA LYS A 226 -26.47 -2.45 -5.22
C LYS A 226 -26.81 -1.26 -6.14
N LYS A 227 -26.01 -0.21 -6.14
CA LYS A 227 -26.23 1.00 -6.95
C LYS A 227 -25.59 0.94 -8.33
N ASN A 228 -24.73 -0.06 -8.56
CA ASN A 228 -24.10 -0.33 -9.84
C ASN A 228 -24.83 -1.44 -10.60
#